data_38b2ac21e151d936910aac15cb89cbf1
#
_entry.id   38b2ac21e151d936910aac15cb89cbf1
#
_cell.length_a   1.000
_cell.length_b   1.000
_cell.length_c   1.000
_cell.angle_alpha   90.00
_cell.angle_beta   90.00
_cell.angle_gamma   90.00
#
_symmetry.space_group_name_H-M   'P 1'
#
loop_
_entity.id
_entity.type
_entity.pdbx_description
1 polymer ?
#
loop_
_entity_poly.entity_id
_entity_poly.type
_entity_poly.pdbx_seq_one_letter_code
_entity_poly.pdbx_strand_id
1 'polypeptide(L)'
;MKIATGLIVLVSMVASASAHMALLYPTPRGGYGTKQYNGRIHTFIGYKDSKWTQRFPCGGYAPGPVTKLKAGQIVPVRFLASSMNAKAIKTQPKPTSSSKQFSQARHGGGTCEFSLSYDNGKTYHLIAKYTKTCPDAYYQWPVKIPKNAPSCKTKNKCLFVWSWTANILPQYYHNCADIELSGKSGGKLPTKKIAIVDFNGYKKNVKAPGDGNNHKSAGGPTKKEIAWNTDDKY
;
A
#
# COMPACT_ATOMS: atom_id res chain seq x y z
N MET A 1 39.71 -4.35 -52.13
CA MET A 1 39.54 -4.74 -50.70
C MET A 1 38.45 -3.85 -50.10
N LYS A 2 37.22 -4.37 -49.93
CA LYS A 2 36.10 -3.61 -49.37
C LYS A 2 35.95 -4.04 -47.91
N ILE A 3 36.17 -3.08 -46.98
CA ILE A 3 35.99 -3.28 -45.53
C ILE A 3 34.52 -2.98 -45.23
N ALA A 4 33.77 -4.02 -44.88
CA ALA A 4 32.39 -3.87 -44.42
C ALA A 4 32.43 -3.52 -42.94
N THR A 5 32.03 -2.29 -42.60
CA THR A 5 31.90 -1.80 -41.23
C THR A 5 30.56 -2.29 -40.68
N GLY A 6 30.59 -3.35 -39.90
CA GLY A 6 29.39 -3.84 -39.19
C GLY A 6 29.01 -2.91 -38.06
N LEU A 7 27.84 -2.30 -38.15
CA LEU A 7 27.22 -1.47 -37.11
C LEU A 7 26.66 -2.41 -36.05
N ILE A 8 27.32 -2.52 -34.91
CA ILE A 8 26.78 -3.22 -33.71
C ILE A 8 25.79 -2.29 -33.05
N VAL A 9 24.52 -2.55 -33.28
CA VAL A 9 23.43 -1.89 -32.53
C VAL A 9 23.36 -2.55 -31.15
N LEU A 10 23.91 -1.89 -30.13
CA LEU A 10 23.66 -2.26 -28.73
C LEU A 10 22.20 -1.92 -28.41
N VAL A 11 21.34 -2.92 -28.45
CA VAL A 11 20.00 -2.83 -27.88
C VAL A 11 20.16 -2.85 -26.35
N SER A 12 20.21 -1.67 -25.75
CA SER A 12 20.07 -1.54 -24.29
C SER A 12 18.68 -2.02 -23.90
N MET A 13 18.59 -3.26 -23.39
CA MET A 13 17.40 -3.71 -22.69
C MET A 13 17.25 -2.83 -21.45
N VAL A 14 16.43 -1.79 -21.56
CA VAL A 14 15.91 -1.07 -20.39
C VAL A 14 15.04 -2.09 -19.67
N ALA A 15 15.61 -2.76 -18.67
CA ALA A 15 14.82 -3.51 -17.71
C ALA A 15 13.82 -2.53 -17.10
N SER A 16 12.58 -2.59 -17.56
CA SER A 16 11.48 -1.86 -16.93
C SER A 16 11.36 -2.40 -15.51
N ALA A 17 12.08 -1.76 -14.58
CA ALA A 17 11.89 -2.01 -13.17
C ALA A 17 10.41 -1.75 -12.90
N SER A 18 9.64 -2.82 -12.67
CA SER A 18 8.22 -2.71 -12.36
C SER A 18 8.11 -2.00 -11.02
N ALA A 19 7.72 -0.75 -11.10
CA ALA A 19 7.81 0.22 -10.03
C ALA A 19 6.49 0.25 -9.26
N HIS A 20 6.24 -0.75 -8.39
CA HIS A 20 4.96 -0.79 -7.67
C HIS A 20 5.08 -1.48 -6.32
N MET A 21 4.38 -0.94 -5.35
CA MET A 21 4.18 -1.50 -4.01
C MET A 21 2.71 -1.81 -3.80
N ALA A 22 2.42 -2.83 -3.02
CA ALA A 22 1.06 -3.18 -2.64
C ALA A 22 0.98 -3.59 -1.17
N LEU A 23 -0.22 -3.58 -0.62
CA LEU A 23 -0.48 -4.20 0.68
C LEU A 23 -0.26 -5.71 0.57
N LEU A 24 0.46 -6.28 1.55
CA LEU A 24 0.65 -7.72 1.69
C LEU A 24 -0.20 -8.28 2.84
N TYR A 25 -0.21 -7.58 3.97
CA TYR A 25 -1.02 -7.95 5.12
C TYR A 25 -1.63 -6.70 5.78
N PRO A 26 -2.94 -6.72 6.08
CA PRO A 26 -3.93 -7.76 5.75
C PRO A 26 -4.01 -8.02 4.24
N THR A 27 -4.32 -9.28 3.85
CA THR A 27 -4.32 -9.67 2.43
C THR A 27 -5.39 -8.90 1.65
N PRO A 28 -5.02 -8.05 0.68
CA PRO A 28 -5.99 -7.26 -0.05
C PRO A 28 -6.71 -8.08 -1.14
N ARG A 29 -7.81 -7.55 -1.62
CA ARG A 29 -8.47 -8.03 -2.85
C ARG A 29 -7.47 -8.01 -4.00
N GLY A 30 -7.41 -9.06 -4.78
CA GLY A 30 -6.42 -9.23 -5.86
C GLY A 30 -4.96 -9.35 -5.38
N GLY A 31 -4.71 -9.40 -4.07
CA GLY A 31 -3.38 -9.49 -3.48
C GLY A 31 -2.72 -10.85 -3.61
N TYR A 32 -1.44 -10.92 -3.23
CA TYR A 32 -0.64 -12.14 -3.27
C TYR A 32 -1.32 -13.29 -2.50
N GLY A 33 -1.39 -14.45 -3.14
CA GLY A 33 -2.04 -15.66 -2.57
C GLY A 33 -3.56 -15.71 -2.76
N THR A 34 -4.18 -14.71 -3.39
CA THR A 34 -5.61 -14.76 -3.76
C THR A 34 -5.81 -15.38 -5.14
N LYS A 35 -7.02 -15.90 -5.42
CA LYS A 35 -7.39 -16.42 -6.74
C LYS A 35 -7.31 -15.36 -7.85
N GLN A 36 -7.44 -14.10 -7.51
CA GLN A 36 -7.41 -12.97 -8.45
C GLN A 36 -6.00 -12.39 -8.66
N TYR A 37 -5.01 -12.91 -7.94
CA TYR A 37 -3.64 -12.45 -8.09
C TYR A 37 -3.08 -12.87 -9.46
N ASN A 38 -2.69 -11.89 -10.25
CA ASN A 38 -2.21 -12.08 -11.61
C ASN A 38 -0.72 -11.76 -11.79
N GLY A 39 0.06 -11.79 -10.69
CA GLY A 39 1.48 -11.41 -10.69
C GLY A 39 1.72 -9.90 -10.70
N ARG A 40 0.69 -9.10 -10.90
CA ARG A 40 0.76 -7.64 -10.84
C ARG A 40 0.44 -7.18 -9.43
N ILE A 41 1.32 -6.37 -8.85
CA ILE A 41 1.14 -5.89 -7.47
C ILE A 41 0.56 -4.48 -7.41
N HIS A 42 0.33 -3.86 -8.55
CA HIS A 42 -0.10 -2.48 -8.60
C HIS A 42 -1.61 -2.34 -8.48
N THR A 43 -2.01 -1.56 -7.52
CA THR A 43 -3.33 -0.97 -7.44
C THR A 43 -3.22 0.54 -7.55
N PHE A 44 -2.48 0.94 -8.57
CA PHE A 44 -2.31 2.32 -8.97
C PHE A 44 -3.64 2.86 -9.52
N ILE A 45 -4.13 3.92 -8.93
CA ILE A 45 -5.43 4.54 -9.27
C ILE A 45 -5.23 5.87 -10.02
N GLY A 46 -3.99 6.31 -10.18
CA GLY A 46 -3.67 7.60 -10.74
C GLY A 46 -3.82 7.67 -12.27
N TYR A 47 -3.58 8.83 -12.80
CA TYR A 47 -3.57 9.28 -14.20
C TYR A 47 -4.52 8.61 -15.19
N LYS A 48 -5.35 9.44 -15.78
CA LYS A 48 -6.42 9.18 -16.72
C LYS A 48 -6.07 8.24 -17.88
N ASP A 49 -4.82 8.30 -18.33
CA ASP A 49 -4.39 7.71 -19.60
C ASP A 49 -3.35 6.58 -19.43
N SER A 50 -3.12 6.14 -18.20
CA SER A 50 -2.23 5.03 -17.96
C SER A 50 -2.94 3.70 -18.17
N LYS A 51 -2.47 2.87 -19.08
CA LYS A 51 -2.90 1.47 -19.25
C LYS A 51 -2.73 0.61 -17.99
N TRP A 52 -2.08 1.13 -16.97
CA TRP A 52 -1.83 0.50 -15.68
C TRP A 52 -2.81 0.92 -14.60
N THR A 53 -3.66 1.92 -14.86
CA THR A 53 -4.63 2.45 -13.89
C THR A 53 -5.67 1.39 -13.55
N GLN A 54 -5.88 1.17 -12.27
CA GLN A 54 -6.91 0.30 -11.73
C GLN A 54 -8.16 1.10 -11.38
N ARG A 55 -9.29 0.42 -11.24
CA ARG A 55 -10.57 1.06 -10.87
C ARG A 55 -10.58 1.43 -9.38
N PHE A 56 -11.06 2.61 -9.10
CA PHE A 56 -11.39 3.02 -7.73
C PHE A 56 -12.83 2.62 -7.39
N PRO A 57 -13.10 2.12 -6.19
CA PRO A 57 -12.14 1.74 -5.14
C PRO A 57 -11.54 0.35 -5.34
N CYS A 58 -10.54 0.00 -4.51
CA CYS A 58 -10.04 -1.36 -4.32
C CYS A 58 -9.46 -2.03 -5.59
N GLY A 59 -9.04 -1.27 -6.59
CA GLY A 59 -8.57 -1.81 -7.87
C GLY A 59 -9.66 -2.44 -8.74
N GLY A 60 -10.92 -2.36 -8.32
CA GLY A 60 -12.04 -3.03 -9.00
C GLY A 60 -12.08 -4.55 -8.78
N TYR A 61 -11.28 -5.08 -7.87
CA TYR A 61 -11.26 -6.51 -7.55
C TYR A 61 -12.49 -6.95 -6.76
N ALA A 62 -12.94 -8.17 -7.01
CA ALA A 62 -13.97 -8.82 -6.22
C ALA A 62 -13.48 -9.09 -4.78
N PRO A 63 -14.40 -9.32 -3.82
CA PRO A 63 -14.04 -9.65 -2.44
C PRO A 63 -13.02 -10.77 -2.33
N GLY A 64 -12.07 -10.59 -1.40
CA GLY A 64 -10.97 -11.49 -1.14
C GLY A 64 -11.13 -12.32 0.14
N PRO A 65 -10.03 -12.88 0.65
CA PRO A 65 -10.04 -13.57 1.94
C PRO A 65 -10.32 -12.57 3.07
N VAL A 66 -11.06 -13.03 4.07
CA VAL A 66 -11.45 -12.21 5.23
C VAL A 66 -10.42 -12.33 6.35
N THR A 67 -9.86 -11.19 6.78
CA THR A 67 -9.02 -11.11 7.97
C THR A 67 -9.86 -10.74 9.20
N LYS A 68 -9.79 -11.57 10.26
CA LYS A 68 -10.48 -11.28 11.51
C LYS A 68 -9.64 -10.33 12.36
N LEU A 69 -10.24 -9.22 12.78
CA LEU A 69 -9.61 -8.18 13.59
C LEU A 69 -10.46 -7.86 14.83
N LYS A 70 -9.86 -7.18 15.81
CA LYS A 70 -10.56 -6.73 17.03
C LYS A 70 -10.29 -5.24 17.26
N ALA A 71 -11.27 -4.54 17.79
CA ALA A 71 -11.08 -3.17 18.27
C ALA A 71 -9.96 -3.12 19.33
N GLY A 72 -9.08 -2.13 19.25
CA GLY A 72 -7.87 -2.01 20.08
C GLY A 72 -6.68 -2.86 19.62
N GLN A 73 -6.84 -3.78 18.67
CA GLN A 73 -5.74 -4.58 18.12
C GLN A 73 -4.77 -3.72 17.34
N ILE A 74 -3.47 -4.01 17.45
CA ILE A 74 -2.45 -3.48 16.55
C ILE A 74 -2.25 -4.48 15.40
N VAL A 75 -2.50 -4.02 14.19
CA VAL A 75 -2.29 -4.76 12.95
C VAL A 75 -0.86 -4.52 12.46
N PRO A 76 -0.01 -5.54 12.36
CA PRO A 76 1.35 -5.40 11.82
C PRO A 76 1.30 -5.36 10.29
N VAL A 77 0.97 -4.21 9.72
CA VAL A 77 0.83 -4.06 8.28
C VAL A 77 2.15 -4.36 7.58
N ARG A 78 2.06 -5.08 6.47
CA ARG A 78 3.20 -5.43 5.62
C ARG A 78 2.93 -5.06 4.18
N PHE A 79 4.00 -4.73 3.46
CA PHE A 79 3.95 -4.42 2.03
C PHE A 79 4.65 -5.48 1.17
N LEU A 80 4.16 -5.63 -0.04
CA LEU A 80 4.75 -6.41 -1.11
C LEU A 80 5.47 -5.47 -2.07
N ALA A 81 6.74 -5.73 -2.33
CA ALA A 81 7.49 -5.12 -3.41
C ALA A 81 7.60 -6.10 -4.60
N SER A 82 7.64 -5.58 -5.81
CA SER A 82 7.62 -6.39 -7.05
C SER A 82 8.75 -7.42 -7.15
N SER A 83 9.90 -7.14 -6.55
CA SER A 83 11.07 -8.03 -6.60
C SER A 83 11.20 -8.96 -5.39
N MET A 84 10.22 -9.01 -4.48
CA MET A 84 10.23 -9.94 -3.37
C MET A 84 10.02 -11.38 -3.84
N ASN A 85 10.94 -12.27 -3.46
CA ASN A 85 10.74 -13.71 -3.66
C ASN A 85 9.84 -14.33 -2.56
N ALA A 86 9.43 -15.57 -2.75
CA ALA A 86 8.54 -16.27 -1.83
C ALA A 86 9.09 -16.36 -0.39
N LYS A 87 10.40 -16.49 -0.21
CA LYS A 87 11.06 -16.49 1.10
C LYS A 87 10.88 -15.13 1.79
N ALA A 88 11.19 -14.03 1.10
CA ALA A 88 11.04 -12.68 1.63
C ALA A 88 9.58 -12.35 1.99
N ILE A 89 8.63 -12.82 1.18
CA ILE A 89 7.20 -12.66 1.45
C ILE A 89 6.80 -13.35 2.76
N LYS A 90 7.30 -14.57 2.99
CA LYS A 90 6.96 -15.36 4.19
C LYS A 90 7.67 -14.85 5.45
N THR A 91 8.95 -14.50 5.37
CA THR A 91 9.80 -14.32 6.55
C THR A 91 9.96 -12.88 7.03
N GLN A 92 9.40 -11.88 6.34
CA GLN A 92 9.63 -10.46 6.64
C GLN A 92 11.15 -10.16 6.68
N PRO A 93 11.79 -9.93 5.55
CA PRO A 93 13.21 -9.70 5.49
C PRO A 93 13.60 -8.45 6.29
N LYS A 94 14.80 -8.47 6.87
CA LYS A 94 15.39 -7.28 7.49
C LYS A 94 16.25 -6.54 6.46
N PRO A 95 16.32 -5.22 6.49
CA PRO A 95 17.23 -4.48 5.64
C PRO A 95 18.68 -4.84 6.01
N THR A 96 19.52 -5.06 5.00
CA THR A 96 20.95 -5.29 5.17
C THR A 96 21.74 -4.27 4.37
N SER A 97 22.97 -3.98 4.75
CA SER A 97 23.88 -3.13 3.99
C SER A 97 24.37 -3.79 2.69
N SER A 98 24.08 -5.08 2.51
CA SER A 98 24.55 -5.85 1.35
C SER A 98 23.77 -5.54 0.08
N SER A 99 24.44 -5.71 -1.07
CA SER A 99 23.86 -5.61 -2.43
C SER A 99 22.72 -6.59 -2.73
N LYS A 100 22.39 -7.49 -1.78
CA LYS A 100 21.34 -8.52 -1.89
C LYS A 100 19.96 -8.04 -1.46
N GLN A 101 19.78 -6.76 -1.22
CA GLN A 101 18.45 -6.22 -0.97
C GLN A 101 17.60 -6.31 -2.23
N PHE A 102 16.35 -6.78 -2.11
CA PHE A 102 15.42 -6.69 -3.22
C PHE A 102 15.08 -5.22 -3.50
N SER A 103 14.97 -4.87 -4.77
CA SER A 103 14.54 -3.54 -5.19
C SER A 103 13.08 -3.33 -4.83
N GLN A 104 12.80 -2.18 -4.25
CA GLN A 104 11.43 -1.72 -3.99
C GLN A 104 11.12 -0.58 -4.95
N ALA A 105 9.89 -0.47 -5.36
CA ALA A 105 9.49 0.68 -6.16
C ALA A 105 8.67 1.63 -5.30
N ARG A 106 9.36 2.29 -4.39
CA ARG A 106 8.80 3.15 -3.35
C ARG A 106 8.49 4.57 -3.81
N HIS A 107 8.87 4.93 -5.03
CA HIS A 107 8.67 6.30 -5.55
C HIS A 107 9.10 7.41 -4.58
N GLY A 108 10.24 7.22 -3.90
CA GLY A 108 10.74 8.15 -2.90
C GLY A 108 9.98 8.15 -1.58
N GLY A 109 9.23 7.09 -1.30
CA GLY A 109 8.30 7.04 -0.17
C GLY A 109 7.05 7.86 -0.42
N GLY A 110 6.49 8.45 0.62
CA GLY A 110 5.30 9.27 0.49
C GLY A 110 4.45 9.31 1.75
N THR A 111 3.15 9.42 1.55
CA THR A 111 2.16 9.37 2.62
C THR A 111 1.30 8.13 2.50
N CYS A 112 1.39 7.23 3.48
CA CYS A 112 0.47 6.12 3.64
C CYS A 112 -0.63 6.50 4.63
N GLU A 113 -1.87 6.28 4.25
CA GLU A 113 -3.03 6.43 5.11
C GLU A 113 -3.75 5.10 5.22
N PHE A 114 -4.16 4.75 6.45
CA PHE A 114 -4.91 3.53 6.74
C PHE A 114 -6.28 3.91 7.26
N SER A 115 -7.30 3.20 6.80
CA SER A 115 -8.68 3.51 7.16
C SER A 115 -9.54 2.26 7.29
N LEU A 116 -10.69 2.44 7.94
CA LEU A 116 -11.77 1.49 7.94
C LEU A 116 -12.90 1.99 7.04
N SER A 117 -13.53 1.08 6.33
CA SER A 117 -14.77 1.33 5.60
C SER A 117 -15.79 0.26 5.97
N TYR A 118 -17.04 0.65 6.20
CA TYR A 118 -18.13 -0.25 6.57
C TYR A 118 -19.23 -0.32 5.50
N ASP A 119 -18.97 0.26 4.35
CA ASP A 119 -19.92 0.40 3.24
C ASP A 119 -19.31 0.04 1.87
N ASN A 120 -18.34 -0.89 1.90
CA ASN A 120 -17.64 -1.37 0.71
C ASN A 120 -16.87 -0.27 -0.04
N GLY A 121 -16.21 0.62 0.68
CA GLY A 121 -15.35 1.63 0.09
C GLY A 121 -16.07 2.87 -0.44
N LYS A 122 -17.28 3.16 0.05
CA LYS A 122 -17.96 4.44 -0.22
C LYS A 122 -17.45 5.53 0.73
N THR A 123 -17.20 5.19 1.99
CA THR A 123 -16.61 6.11 2.99
C THR A 123 -15.39 5.48 3.65
N TYR A 124 -14.44 6.33 4.05
CA TYR A 124 -13.17 5.92 4.65
C TYR A 124 -12.91 6.70 5.93
N HIS A 125 -12.70 6.00 7.02
CA HIS A 125 -12.43 6.56 8.34
C HIS A 125 -10.95 6.36 8.65
N LEU A 126 -10.17 7.46 8.62
CA LEU A 126 -8.73 7.43 8.85
C LEU A 126 -8.41 6.93 10.27
N ILE A 127 -7.55 5.92 10.36
CA ILE A 127 -7.12 5.33 11.64
C ILE A 127 -5.61 5.42 11.88
N ALA A 128 -4.83 5.60 10.82
CA ALA A 128 -3.37 5.78 10.95
C ALA A 128 -2.81 6.50 9.73
N LYS A 129 -1.67 7.19 9.93
CA LYS A 129 -0.93 7.89 8.88
C LYS A 129 0.56 7.82 9.13
N TYR A 130 1.30 7.35 8.14
CA TYR A 130 2.76 7.36 8.11
C TYR A 130 3.26 8.20 6.95
N THR A 131 4.40 8.87 7.13
CA THR A 131 4.94 9.78 6.13
C THR A 131 6.38 9.46 5.78
N LYS A 132 6.90 10.10 4.74
CA LYS A 132 8.29 10.01 4.25
C LYS A 132 8.70 8.61 3.81
N THR A 133 8.99 7.71 4.74
CA THR A 133 9.56 6.39 4.43
C THR A 133 8.52 5.31 4.07
N CYS A 134 7.24 5.58 4.24
CA CYS A 134 6.17 4.65 3.88
C CYS A 134 5.82 4.75 2.37
N PRO A 135 5.64 3.59 1.69
CA PRO A 135 5.79 2.23 2.17
C PRO A 135 7.25 1.75 2.12
N ASP A 136 7.61 0.80 2.99
CA ASP A 136 8.86 0.06 2.91
C ASP A 136 8.61 -1.42 3.30
N ALA A 137 8.89 -2.35 2.38
CA ALA A 137 8.56 -3.76 2.54
C ALA A 137 9.49 -4.51 3.51
N TYR A 138 10.58 -3.91 3.95
CA TYR A 138 11.46 -4.46 4.98
C TYR A 138 10.92 -4.31 6.41
N TYR A 139 9.88 -3.49 6.59
CA TYR A 139 9.35 -3.17 7.92
C TYR A 139 7.88 -3.54 8.07
N GLN A 140 7.49 -3.77 9.30
CA GLN A 140 6.09 -3.77 9.70
C GLN A 140 5.68 -2.36 10.09
N TRP A 141 4.44 -2.02 9.76
CA TRP A 141 3.84 -0.71 10.02
C TRP A 141 2.68 -0.90 10.98
N PRO A 142 2.88 -0.69 12.29
CA PRO A 142 1.85 -0.93 13.29
C PRO A 142 0.66 0.02 13.12
N VAL A 143 -0.53 -0.53 12.90
CA VAL A 143 -1.77 0.25 12.77
C VAL A 143 -2.76 -0.23 13.82
N LYS A 144 -3.13 0.65 14.74
CA LYS A 144 -4.12 0.31 15.75
C LYS A 144 -5.54 0.49 15.23
N ILE A 145 -6.34 -0.55 15.38
CA ILE A 145 -7.78 -0.43 15.23
C ILE A 145 -8.31 0.37 16.44
N PRO A 146 -9.06 1.44 16.23
CA PRO A 146 -9.57 2.25 17.35
C PRO A 146 -10.33 1.39 18.37
N LYS A 147 -10.07 1.58 19.66
CA LYS A 147 -10.75 0.83 20.73
C LYS A 147 -12.27 1.02 20.72
N ASN A 148 -12.73 2.17 20.23
CA ASN A 148 -14.14 2.50 20.12
C ASN A 148 -14.76 2.11 18.77
N ALA A 149 -14.02 1.44 17.87
CA ALA A 149 -14.59 0.99 16.61
C ALA A 149 -15.78 0.04 16.86
N PRO A 150 -16.93 0.28 16.23
CA PRO A 150 -18.05 -0.66 16.30
C PRO A 150 -17.73 -1.96 15.56
N SER A 151 -18.46 -3.02 15.85
CA SER A 151 -18.37 -4.27 15.08
C SER A 151 -18.75 -4.04 13.63
N CYS A 152 -18.05 -4.71 12.73
CA CYS A 152 -18.39 -4.81 11.32
C CYS A 152 -18.23 -6.24 10.84
N LYS A 153 -19.36 -6.91 10.61
CA LYS A 153 -19.41 -8.33 10.23
C LYS A 153 -20.18 -8.57 8.92
N THR A 154 -20.65 -7.49 8.29
CA THR A 154 -21.40 -7.60 7.04
C THR A 154 -20.47 -8.00 5.91
N LYS A 155 -20.72 -9.19 5.34
CA LYS A 155 -19.93 -9.74 4.24
C LYS A 155 -19.75 -8.71 3.13
N ASN A 156 -18.50 -8.56 2.65
CA ASN A 156 -18.10 -7.70 1.54
C ASN A 156 -18.28 -6.17 1.78
N LYS A 157 -18.62 -5.74 2.99
CA LYS A 157 -18.77 -4.31 3.31
C LYS A 157 -17.66 -3.76 4.21
N CYS A 158 -17.08 -4.62 5.04
CA CYS A 158 -16.09 -4.24 6.03
C CYS A 158 -14.69 -4.33 5.44
N LEU A 159 -13.99 -3.21 5.36
CA LEU A 159 -12.68 -3.14 4.73
C LEU A 159 -11.65 -2.49 5.67
N PHE A 160 -10.44 -3.05 5.67
CA PHE A 160 -9.22 -2.36 6.07
C PHE A 160 -8.55 -1.86 4.79
N VAL A 161 -8.28 -0.57 4.73
CA VAL A 161 -7.83 0.08 3.50
C VAL A 161 -6.49 0.74 3.70
N TRP A 162 -5.60 0.56 2.76
CA TRP A 162 -4.37 1.32 2.61
C TRP A 162 -4.46 2.18 1.36
N SER A 163 -4.14 3.45 1.52
CA SER A 163 -3.90 4.38 0.42
C SER A 163 -2.52 4.98 0.52
N TRP A 164 -1.90 5.25 -0.60
CA TRP A 164 -0.57 5.82 -0.66
C TRP A 164 -0.47 6.87 -1.74
N THR A 165 -0.09 8.07 -1.33
CA THR A 165 0.30 9.16 -2.22
C THR A 165 1.82 9.16 -2.30
N ALA A 166 2.38 8.83 -3.46
CA ALA A 166 3.81 8.73 -3.68
C ALA A 166 4.48 10.13 -3.71
N ASN A 167 5.77 10.18 -3.33
CA ASN A 167 6.54 11.42 -3.34
C ASN A 167 7.04 11.77 -4.75
N ILE A 168 7.70 10.81 -5.42
CA ILE A 168 8.21 10.99 -6.77
C ILE A 168 7.13 10.51 -7.74
N LEU A 169 6.71 11.35 -8.64
CA LEU A 169 5.55 11.20 -9.51
C LEU A 169 4.24 11.22 -8.69
N PRO A 170 3.26 12.03 -9.07
CA PRO A 170 1.99 12.10 -8.36
C PRO A 170 1.17 10.84 -8.65
N GLN A 171 1.45 9.77 -7.92
CA GLN A 171 0.78 8.49 -8.03
C GLN A 171 -0.01 8.19 -6.77
N TYR A 172 -1.22 7.70 -6.94
CA TYR A 172 -2.09 7.28 -5.86
C TYR A 172 -2.38 5.78 -5.97
N TYR A 173 -2.17 5.08 -4.86
CA TYR A 173 -2.39 3.65 -4.72
C TYR A 173 -3.48 3.39 -3.71
N HIS A 174 -4.29 2.35 -3.94
CA HIS A 174 -5.42 2.04 -3.09
C HIS A 174 -5.68 0.54 -3.03
N ASN A 175 -5.42 -0.08 -1.87
CA ASN A 175 -5.71 -1.49 -1.62
C ASN A 175 -6.76 -1.66 -0.52
N CYS A 176 -7.65 -2.62 -0.70
CA CYS A 176 -8.68 -2.97 0.28
C CYS A 176 -8.55 -4.44 0.69
N ALA A 177 -8.43 -4.70 1.97
CA ALA A 177 -8.55 -6.04 2.54
C ALA A 177 -9.93 -6.23 3.15
N ASP A 178 -10.62 -7.31 2.81
CA ASP A 178 -11.87 -7.67 3.46
C ASP A 178 -11.60 -8.10 4.90
N ILE A 179 -12.38 -7.57 5.85
CA ILE A 179 -12.22 -7.86 7.27
C ILE A 179 -13.54 -8.25 7.93
N GLU A 180 -13.43 -8.95 9.04
CA GLU A 180 -14.46 -9.08 10.05
C GLU A 180 -13.92 -8.44 11.33
N LEU A 181 -14.57 -7.38 11.80
CA LEU A 181 -14.14 -6.64 12.97
C LEU A 181 -15.08 -6.88 14.15
N SER A 182 -14.55 -7.47 15.21
CA SER A 182 -15.21 -7.51 16.51
C SER A 182 -14.89 -6.22 17.29
N GLY A 183 -15.91 -5.41 17.51
CA GLY A 183 -15.78 -4.09 18.09
C GLY A 183 -16.71 -3.82 19.25
N LYS A 184 -16.78 -2.55 19.68
CA LYS A 184 -17.54 -2.10 20.83
C LYS A 184 -19.02 -1.85 20.45
N SER A 185 -19.95 -2.33 21.24
CA SER A 185 -21.37 -1.96 21.11
C SER A 185 -21.55 -0.45 21.33
N GLY A 186 -22.30 0.22 20.45
CA GLY A 186 -22.46 1.67 20.48
C GLY A 186 -21.19 2.46 20.14
N GLY A 187 -20.14 1.77 19.63
CA GLY A 187 -18.90 2.40 19.23
C GLY A 187 -19.08 3.36 18.07
N LYS A 188 -18.03 4.19 17.84
CA LYS A 188 -18.02 5.17 16.74
C LYS A 188 -16.69 5.08 15.97
N LEU A 189 -16.77 5.24 14.66
CA LEU A 189 -15.60 5.39 13.82
C LEU A 189 -15.07 6.82 13.87
N PRO A 190 -13.75 7.02 13.66
CA PRO A 190 -13.17 8.35 13.50
C PRO A 190 -13.90 9.16 12.42
N THR A 191 -14.00 10.47 12.62
CA THR A 191 -14.64 11.38 11.63
C THR A 191 -13.69 11.79 10.51
N LYS A 192 -12.37 11.78 10.78
CA LYS A 192 -11.36 12.15 9.81
C LYS A 192 -11.35 11.19 8.62
N LYS A 193 -11.24 11.74 7.41
CA LYS A 193 -11.21 10.98 6.15
C LYS A 193 -9.79 10.89 5.60
N ILE A 194 -9.54 9.88 4.76
CA ILE A 194 -8.31 9.81 3.96
C ILE A 194 -8.30 10.88 2.88
N ALA A 195 -7.10 11.24 2.41
CA ALA A 195 -6.96 12.01 1.19
C ALA A 195 -7.15 11.09 -0.03
N ILE A 196 -7.97 11.52 -0.97
CA ILE A 196 -8.12 10.87 -2.28
C ILE A 196 -7.60 11.88 -3.30
N VAL A 197 -6.60 11.48 -4.08
CA VAL A 197 -5.82 12.44 -4.88
C VAL A 197 -5.42 11.87 -6.25
N ASP A 198 -5.07 12.77 -7.15
CA ASP A 198 -4.39 12.54 -8.44
C ASP A 198 -5.13 11.65 -9.46
N PHE A 199 -6.45 11.60 -9.43
CA PHE A 199 -7.25 11.02 -10.52
C PHE A 199 -8.59 11.74 -10.71
N ASN A 200 -9.36 11.33 -11.74
CA ASN A 200 -10.59 12.00 -12.18
C ASN A 200 -11.51 12.48 -11.05
N GLY A 201 -11.75 13.79 -11.02
CA GLY A 201 -12.67 14.43 -10.05
C GLY A 201 -12.04 14.67 -8.67
N TYR A 202 -10.83 14.17 -8.42
CA TYR A 202 -10.12 14.37 -7.18
C TYR A 202 -8.95 15.35 -7.32
N LYS A 203 -8.45 15.84 -6.19
CA LYS A 203 -7.38 16.83 -6.14
C LYS A 203 -6.14 16.35 -6.89
N LYS A 204 -5.62 17.17 -7.81
CA LYS A 204 -4.44 16.88 -8.62
C LYS A 204 -3.18 17.47 -8.01
N ASN A 205 -2.00 16.93 -8.40
CA ASN A 205 -0.68 17.45 -8.05
C ASN A 205 -0.44 17.60 -6.54
N VAL A 206 -0.89 16.64 -5.75
CA VAL A 206 -0.61 16.59 -4.32
C VAL A 206 0.80 16.06 -4.10
N LYS A 207 1.69 16.90 -3.61
CA LYS A 207 3.02 16.48 -3.18
C LYS A 207 2.93 15.85 -1.79
N ALA A 208 3.39 14.61 -1.67
CA ALA A 208 3.61 13.97 -0.38
C ALA A 208 5.07 14.12 0.05
N PRO A 209 5.36 14.30 1.36
CA PRO A 209 6.73 14.30 1.85
C PRO A 209 7.37 12.93 1.60
N GLY A 210 8.60 12.89 1.15
CA GLY A 210 9.33 11.66 0.85
C GLY A 210 10.76 11.68 1.34
N ASP A 211 11.46 10.56 1.11
CA ASP A 211 12.89 10.38 1.41
C ASP A 211 13.77 10.41 0.16
N GLY A 212 13.17 10.53 -1.02
CA GLY A 212 13.86 10.55 -2.31
C GLY A 212 14.39 9.20 -2.78
N ASN A 213 14.26 8.14 -1.99
CA ASN A 213 14.81 6.83 -2.30
C ASN A 213 13.78 5.91 -2.98
N ASN A 214 14.01 5.62 -4.24
CA ASN A 214 13.06 4.83 -5.02
C ASN A 214 13.23 3.31 -4.84
N HIS A 215 14.44 2.81 -4.71
CA HIS A 215 14.69 1.37 -4.83
C HIS A 215 15.19 0.68 -3.56
N LYS A 216 15.85 1.40 -2.70
CA LYS A 216 16.42 0.86 -1.46
C LYS A 216 15.50 1.10 -0.28
N SER A 217 15.66 0.32 0.78
CA SER A 217 15.05 0.64 2.06
C SER A 217 15.56 2.00 2.57
N ALA A 218 14.64 2.82 3.04
CA ALA A 218 14.95 4.13 3.65
C ALA A 218 14.64 4.14 5.16
N GLY A 219 14.19 3.03 5.69
CA GLY A 219 13.84 2.86 7.10
C GLY A 219 12.36 2.62 7.33
N GLY A 220 12.07 2.07 8.48
CA GLY A 220 10.69 1.83 8.94
C GLY A 220 10.09 3.05 9.63
N PRO A 221 8.93 2.85 10.26
CA PRO A 221 8.29 3.89 11.04
C PRO A 221 9.15 4.30 12.24
N THR A 222 9.22 5.59 12.50
CA THR A 222 9.90 6.12 13.69
C THR A 222 9.13 5.76 14.97
N LYS A 223 9.82 5.76 16.12
CA LYS A 223 9.16 5.55 17.43
C LYS A 223 8.01 6.55 17.65
N LYS A 224 8.18 7.81 17.23
CA LYS A 224 7.16 8.86 17.32
C LYS A 224 5.93 8.54 16.46
N GLU A 225 6.14 8.10 15.21
CA GLU A 225 5.05 7.69 14.33
C GLU A 225 4.31 6.46 14.86
N ILE A 226 5.06 5.45 15.37
CA ILE A 226 4.44 4.27 15.99
C ILE A 226 3.57 4.70 17.17
N ALA A 227 4.10 5.49 18.10
CA ALA A 227 3.33 5.98 19.24
C ALA A 227 2.08 6.72 18.79
N TRP A 228 2.21 7.62 17.81
CA TRP A 228 1.07 8.35 17.25
C TRP A 228 -0.01 7.43 16.66
N ASN A 229 0.39 6.43 15.87
CA ASN A 229 -0.52 5.54 15.15
C ASN A 229 -1.01 4.35 15.98
N THR A 230 -0.51 4.18 17.20
CA THR A 230 -0.93 3.14 18.14
C THR A 230 -1.56 3.71 19.43
N ASP A 231 -1.64 5.03 19.53
CA ASP A 231 -2.41 5.71 20.57
C ASP A 231 -3.88 5.85 20.16
N ASP A 232 -4.79 5.89 21.15
CA ASP A 232 -6.25 5.97 20.90
C ASP A 232 -6.72 7.42 20.61
N LYS A 233 -6.03 8.11 19.72
CA LYS A 233 -6.31 9.51 19.36
C LYS A 233 -7.36 9.71 18.27
N TYR A 234 -7.83 8.63 17.70
CA TYR A 234 -8.85 8.64 16.65
C TYR A 234 -10.20 8.17 17.15
#